data_7b8a8b53e64273ae3eb31b3da1284f9a
#
_entry.id   7b8a8b53e64273ae3eb31b3da1284f9a
#
_cell.length_a   1.000
_cell.length_b   1.000
_cell.length_c   1.000
_cell.angle_alpha   90.00
_cell.angle_beta   90.00
_cell.angle_gamma   90.00
#
_symmetry.space_group_name_H-M   'P 1'
#
loop_
_entity.id
_entity.type
_entity.pdbx_description
1 polymer ?
#
loop_
_entity_poly.entity_id
_entity_poly.type
_entity_poly.pdbx_seq_one_letter_code
_entity_poly.pdbx_strand_id
1 'polypeptide(L)'
;YYPTYTRLGNKTITEPNIKAVVNSSIGWRLQFDNSVTSVFMERMGESSPMQQVDGGYTIQQSLIESGFYSFKFKNEAGVEFTSDLFSLEAIPDNPPEIEVLGLEQYTHFDFSDTKKIQLQSNISDDYGIDDVYIVATVSKGSGESVKFREEKLNFNQTILKGQTNLSLTKNIDLDALKMEVGDELYFYIEAFDERAKT
;
A
#
# COMPACT_ATOMS: atom_id res chain seq x y z
N TYR A 1 -6.27 15.48 -2.74
CA TYR A 1 -5.30 14.92 -3.68
C TYR A 1 -4.75 13.63 -3.08
N TYR A 2 -4.99 12.50 -3.76
CA TYR A 2 -4.46 11.20 -3.35
C TYR A 2 -2.99 11.02 -3.76
N PRO A 3 -2.21 10.18 -3.06
CA PRO A 3 -0.88 9.78 -3.52
C PRO A 3 -0.96 9.14 -4.92
N THR A 4 0.03 9.41 -5.76
CA THR A 4 0.02 8.99 -7.18
C THR A 4 -0.02 7.48 -7.37
N TYR A 5 0.60 6.73 -6.46
CA TYR A 5 0.63 5.27 -6.51
C TYR A 5 -0.77 4.63 -6.37
N THR A 6 -1.71 5.30 -5.68
CA THR A 6 -3.08 4.80 -5.51
C THR A 6 -3.89 4.81 -6.80
N ARG A 7 -3.45 5.55 -7.82
CA ARG A 7 -4.17 5.77 -9.10
C ARG A 7 -5.57 6.35 -8.94
N LEU A 8 -5.92 6.81 -7.74
CA LEU A 8 -7.18 7.49 -7.47
C LEU A 8 -7.16 8.91 -8.05
N GLY A 9 -8.25 9.29 -8.70
CA GLY A 9 -8.44 10.67 -9.16
C GLY A 9 -8.69 11.63 -7.99
N ASN A 10 -8.26 12.88 -8.13
CA ASN A 10 -8.54 13.91 -7.14
C ASN A 10 -10.05 14.08 -6.93
N LYS A 11 -10.46 14.30 -5.69
CA LYS A 11 -11.85 14.43 -5.30
C LYS A 11 -12.09 15.73 -4.53
N THR A 12 -13.18 16.43 -4.85
CA THR A 12 -13.71 17.53 -4.06
C THR A 12 -14.97 17.06 -3.35
N ILE A 13 -15.06 17.33 -2.06
CA ILE A 13 -16.21 16.98 -1.20
C ILE A 13 -16.68 18.22 -0.45
N THR A 14 -17.93 18.22 -0.03
CA THR A 14 -18.55 19.27 0.80
C THR A 14 -18.79 18.78 2.23
N GLU A 15 -18.77 17.47 2.45
CA GLU A 15 -18.89 16.88 3.78
C GLU A 15 -17.63 17.17 4.60
N PRO A 16 -17.79 17.65 5.86
CA PRO A 16 -16.64 17.99 6.67
C PRO A 16 -15.92 16.77 7.27
N ASN A 17 -16.59 15.64 7.44
CA ASN A 17 -15.95 14.40 7.88
C ASN A 17 -15.24 13.77 6.69
N ILE A 18 -13.91 13.66 6.79
CA ILE A 18 -13.04 13.26 5.69
C ILE A 18 -12.47 11.87 5.95
N LYS A 19 -12.48 11.04 4.90
CA LYS A 19 -11.81 9.74 4.88
C LYS A 19 -10.94 9.65 3.62
N ALA A 20 -9.64 9.46 3.80
CA ALA A 20 -8.69 9.37 2.69
C ALA A 20 -7.48 8.51 3.05
N VAL A 21 -6.74 8.08 2.02
CA VAL A 21 -5.52 7.28 2.18
C VAL A 21 -4.44 8.10 2.89
N VAL A 22 -3.66 7.45 3.74
CA VAL A 22 -2.44 8.05 4.34
C VAL A 22 -1.60 8.70 3.26
N ASN A 23 -0.94 9.81 3.60
CA ASN A 23 -0.17 10.66 2.69
C ASN A 23 -0.99 11.40 1.62
N SER A 24 -2.33 11.35 1.68
CA SER A 24 -3.14 12.27 0.87
C SER A 24 -2.92 13.72 1.30
N SER A 25 -2.93 14.62 0.32
CA SER A 25 -2.92 16.05 0.59
C SER A 25 -4.36 16.57 0.62
N ILE A 26 -4.79 17.05 1.78
CA ILE A 26 -6.13 17.55 2.02
C ILE A 26 -6.10 19.09 1.97
N GLY A 27 -6.94 19.66 1.12
CA GLY A 27 -7.14 21.12 1.03
C GLY A 27 -8.51 21.50 1.56
N TRP A 28 -8.55 22.43 2.50
CA TRP A 28 -9.81 23.04 2.98
C TRP A 28 -9.96 24.40 2.39
N ARG A 29 -11.18 24.74 1.99
CA ARG A 29 -11.58 26.06 1.58
C ARG A 29 -12.85 26.45 2.33
N LEU A 30 -12.78 27.53 3.09
CA LEU A 30 -13.91 28.07 3.85
C LEU A 30 -14.39 29.37 3.21
N GLN A 31 -15.69 29.52 3.13
CA GLN A 31 -16.37 30.76 2.73
C GLN A 31 -17.29 31.19 3.86
N PHE A 32 -17.42 32.50 4.03
CA PHE A 32 -18.22 33.06 5.10
C PHE A 32 -19.19 34.12 4.51
N ASP A 33 -20.41 34.11 5.00
CA ASP A 33 -21.43 35.12 4.60
C ASP A 33 -21.18 36.49 5.21
N ASN A 34 -20.42 36.52 6.31
CA ASN A 34 -20.04 37.75 7.02
C ASN A 34 -18.53 37.92 7.03
N SER A 35 -18.09 39.16 7.23
CA SER A 35 -16.66 39.49 7.28
C SER A 35 -15.96 38.79 8.45
N VAL A 36 -14.91 38.07 8.13
CA VAL A 36 -14.02 37.38 9.04
C VAL A 36 -12.61 37.91 8.86
N THR A 37 -11.93 38.22 9.97
CA THR A 37 -10.59 38.82 9.96
C THR A 37 -9.45 37.83 10.06
N SER A 38 -9.70 36.64 10.67
CA SER A 38 -8.71 35.59 10.75
C SER A 38 -9.40 34.23 10.92
N VAL A 39 -8.78 33.20 10.36
CA VAL A 39 -9.23 31.81 10.47
C VAL A 39 -8.03 30.92 10.79
N PHE A 40 -8.20 30.04 11.75
CA PHE A 40 -7.23 29.04 12.14
C PHE A 40 -7.87 27.66 12.08
N MET A 41 -7.11 26.69 11.66
CA MET A 41 -7.44 25.27 11.77
C MET A 41 -6.81 24.70 13.02
N GLU A 42 -7.63 24.12 13.88
CA GLU A 42 -7.19 23.40 15.08
C GLU A 42 -7.16 21.91 14.75
N ARG A 43 -6.01 21.28 14.90
CA ARG A 43 -5.84 19.84 14.69
C ARG A 43 -4.80 19.29 15.64
N MET A 44 -5.13 18.20 16.38
CA MET A 44 -4.19 17.50 17.28
C MET A 44 -3.49 18.43 18.30
N GLY A 45 -4.18 19.46 18.75
CA GLY A 45 -3.62 20.44 19.69
C GLY A 45 -2.77 21.56 19.06
N GLU A 46 -2.59 21.53 17.74
CA GLU A 46 -1.91 22.57 17.00
C GLU A 46 -2.90 23.51 16.33
N SER A 47 -2.57 24.79 16.31
CA SER A 47 -3.33 25.87 15.68
C SER A 47 -2.57 26.40 14.46
N SER A 48 -3.12 26.19 13.28
CA SER A 48 -2.50 26.60 12.00
C SER A 48 -3.31 27.73 11.34
N PRO A 49 -2.70 28.88 11.01
CA PRO A 49 -3.41 29.95 10.33
C PRO A 49 -3.78 29.55 8.89
N MET A 50 -5.00 29.87 8.49
CA MET A 50 -5.45 29.72 7.11
C MET A 50 -5.10 30.96 6.28
N GLN A 51 -4.68 30.72 5.06
CA GLN A 51 -4.35 31.76 4.10
C GLN A 51 -5.63 32.38 3.52
N GLN A 52 -5.74 33.69 3.55
CA GLN A 52 -6.83 34.40 2.90
C GLN A 52 -6.62 34.37 1.37
N VAL A 53 -7.67 34.02 0.65
CA VAL A 53 -7.73 33.99 -0.81
C VAL A 53 -8.99 34.72 -1.29
N ASP A 54 -9.10 34.93 -2.60
CA ASP A 54 -10.31 35.47 -3.16
C ASP A 54 -11.53 34.60 -2.82
N GLY A 55 -12.51 35.17 -2.14
CA GLY A 55 -13.75 34.52 -1.70
C GLY A 55 -13.60 33.59 -0.49
N GLY A 56 -12.56 33.72 0.36
CA GLY A 56 -12.48 32.98 1.61
C GLY A 56 -11.10 32.69 2.16
N TYR A 57 -10.95 31.55 2.82
CA TYR A 57 -9.71 31.10 3.45
C TYR A 57 -9.37 29.67 3.03
N THR A 58 -8.09 29.36 2.88
CA THR A 58 -7.62 28.04 2.48
C THR A 58 -6.44 27.58 3.32
N ILE A 59 -6.36 26.27 3.53
CA ILE A 59 -5.18 25.59 4.10
C ILE A 59 -5.05 24.23 3.43
N GLN A 60 -3.81 23.75 3.28
CA GLN A 60 -3.50 22.43 2.77
C GLN A 60 -2.58 21.71 3.74
N GLN A 61 -2.90 20.47 4.09
CA GLN A 61 -2.12 19.65 4.99
C GLN A 61 -2.05 18.20 4.50
N SER A 62 -0.97 17.51 4.84
CA SER A 62 -0.83 16.07 4.61
C SER A 62 -1.60 15.29 5.67
N LEU A 63 -2.29 14.24 5.24
CA LEU A 63 -2.98 13.29 6.09
C LEU A 63 -2.01 12.17 6.50
N ILE A 64 -1.44 12.26 7.70
CA ILE A 64 -0.49 11.27 8.21
C ILE A 64 -1.17 10.27 9.13
N GLU A 65 -2.11 10.74 9.95
CA GLU A 65 -2.81 9.93 10.94
C GLU A 65 -4.26 10.42 11.13
N SER A 66 -5.10 9.53 11.63
CA SER A 66 -6.49 9.83 11.97
C SER A 66 -6.58 10.76 13.17
N GLY A 67 -7.62 11.60 13.19
CA GLY A 67 -7.86 12.53 14.28
C GLY A 67 -9.10 13.36 14.07
N PHE A 68 -9.12 14.51 14.73
CA PHE A 68 -10.20 15.48 14.62
C PHE A 68 -9.65 16.85 14.30
N TYR A 69 -10.48 17.69 13.70
CA TYR A 69 -10.16 19.07 13.42
C TYR A 69 -11.38 19.97 13.63
N SER A 70 -11.13 21.23 13.86
CA SER A 70 -12.15 22.30 13.94
C SER A 70 -11.55 23.59 13.39
N PHE A 71 -12.39 24.61 13.20
CA PHE A 71 -11.96 25.94 12.78
C PHE A 71 -12.30 26.96 13.84
N LYS A 72 -11.34 27.84 14.16
CA LYS A 72 -11.53 29.06 14.94
C LYS A 72 -11.47 30.26 14.04
N PHE A 73 -12.38 31.17 14.18
CA PHE A 73 -12.41 32.39 13.39
C PHE A 73 -12.87 33.60 14.20
N LYS A 74 -12.40 34.79 13.82
CA LYS A 74 -12.75 36.07 14.42
C LYS A 74 -13.51 36.88 13.42
N ASN A 75 -14.56 37.57 13.88
CA ASN A 75 -15.24 38.60 13.12
C ASN A 75 -14.54 39.97 13.30
N GLU A 76 -15.03 40.99 12.59
CA GLU A 76 -14.50 42.38 12.68
C GLU A 76 -14.64 43.01 14.08
N ALA A 77 -15.60 42.55 14.89
CA ALA A 77 -15.76 42.98 16.28
C ALA A 77 -14.78 42.26 17.25
N GLY A 78 -13.92 41.39 16.75
CA GLY A 78 -12.97 40.62 17.56
C GLY A 78 -13.56 39.48 18.32
N VAL A 79 -14.84 39.10 18.07
CA VAL A 79 -15.49 37.93 18.69
C VAL A 79 -15.00 36.69 18.05
N GLU A 80 -14.59 35.71 18.86
CA GLU A 80 -14.15 34.40 18.43
C GLU A 80 -15.30 33.39 18.37
N PHE A 81 -15.28 32.55 17.33
CA PHE A 81 -16.19 31.46 17.12
C PHE A 81 -15.39 30.18 16.85
N THR A 82 -15.95 29.05 17.18
CA THR A 82 -15.39 27.73 16.87
C THR A 82 -16.45 26.90 16.17
N SER A 83 -16.05 26.23 15.09
CA SER A 83 -16.92 25.26 14.41
C SER A 83 -17.17 24.02 15.25
N ASP A 84 -18.05 23.14 14.78
CA ASP A 84 -18.12 21.78 15.26
C ASP A 84 -16.78 21.05 15.06
N LEU A 85 -16.62 19.95 15.80
CA LEU A 85 -15.48 19.05 15.67
C LEU A 85 -15.77 18.01 14.58
N PHE A 86 -14.88 17.93 13.58
CA PHE A 86 -15.01 17.05 12.44
C PHE A 86 -13.96 15.93 12.49
N SER A 87 -14.30 14.75 11.96
CA SER A 87 -13.38 13.63 11.87
C SER A 87 -12.52 13.65 10.61
N LEU A 88 -11.28 13.23 10.76
CA LEU A 88 -10.32 13.01 9.69
C LEU A 88 -9.78 11.58 9.83
N GLU A 89 -10.21 10.67 8.95
CA GLU A 89 -9.81 9.26 8.97
C GLU A 89 -8.73 9.00 7.92
N ALA A 90 -7.56 8.58 8.39
CA ALA A 90 -6.46 8.12 7.56
C ALA A 90 -6.59 6.62 7.33
N ILE A 91 -6.80 6.21 6.07
CA ILE A 91 -6.84 4.80 5.67
C ILE A 91 -5.41 4.35 5.42
N PRO A 92 -4.90 3.34 6.13
CA PRO A 92 -3.59 2.78 5.81
C PRO A 92 -3.63 2.10 4.45
N ASP A 93 -2.49 2.08 3.78
CA ASP A 93 -2.22 1.24 2.64
C ASP A 93 -1.61 -0.07 3.14
N ASN A 94 -2.22 -1.19 2.79
CA ASN A 94 -1.77 -2.51 3.23
C ASN A 94 -0.81 -3.11 2.19
N PRO A 95 0.16 -3.94 2.60
CA PRO A 95 0.99 -4.67 1.66
C PRO A 95 0.17 -5.71 0.89
N PRO A 96 0.64 -6.14 -0.31
CA PRO A 96 -0.03 -7.20 -1.07
C PRO A 96 -0.22 -8.48 -0.27
N GLU A 97 -1.40 -9.07 -0.37
CA GLU A 97 -1.74 -10.37 0.22
C GLU A 97 -1.45 -11.48 -0.80
N ILE A 98 -0.83 -12.56 -0.35
CA ILE A 98 -0.44 -13.70 -1.18
C ILE A 98 -1.10 -14.98 -0.65
N GLU A 99 -1.86 -15.65 -1.51
CA GLU A 99 -2.43 -16.97 -1.25
C GLU A 99 -1.81 -18.00 -2.19
N VAL A 100 -1.22 -19.05 -1.65
CA VAL A 100 -0.71 -20.19 -2.42
C VAL A 100 -1.76 -21.30 -2.44
N LEU A 101 -2.08 -21.81 -3.62
CA LEU A 101 -3.15 -22.79 -3.83
C LEU A 101 -2.60 -24.18 -4.14
N GLY A 102 -3.23 -25.19 -3.54
CA GLY A 102 -3.06 -26.60 -3.92
C GLY A 102 -1.66 -27.17 -3.72
N LEU A 103 -0.81 -26.49 -2.94
CA LEU A 103 0.54 -26.96 -2.64
C LEU A 103 0.63 -27.39 -1.18
N GLU A 104 1.19 -28.57 -0.94
CA GLU A 104 1.51 -29.03 0.39
C GLU A 104 2.78 -28.34 0.89
N GLN A 105 2.87 -28.13 2.21
CA GLN A 105 4.03 -27.47 2.84
C GLN A 105 5.33 -28.26 2.63
N TYR A 106 5.22 -29.56 2.43
CA TYR A 106 6.32 -30.48 2.20
C TYR A 106 5.98 -31.45 1.07
N THR A 107 6.83 -31.55 0.06
CA THR A 107 6.70 -32.52 -1.03
C THR A 107 8.00 -33.28 -1.20
N HIS A 108 7.95 -34.59 -1.22
CA HIS A 108 9.08 -35.47 -1.51
C HIS A 108 8.94 -36.03 -2.91
N PHE A 109 10.04 -36.12 -3.64
CA PHE A 109 10.10 -36.72 -4.97
C PHE A 109 11.04 -37.92 -4.96
N ASP A 110 10.55 -39.10 -5.37
CA ASP A 110 11.41 -40.24 -5.63
C ASP A 110 12.17 -40.07 -6.95
N PHE A 111 13.21 -40.87 -7.15
CA PHE A 111 14.04 -40.80 -8.35
C PHE A 111 13.24 -40.98 -9.65
N SER A 112 12.19 -41.80 -9.64
CA SER A 112 11.32 -42.13 -10.77
C SER A 112 10.21 -41.10 -11.02
N ASP A 113 10.00 -40.18 -10.10
CA ASP A 113 8.91 -39.18 -10.19
C ASP A 113 9.16 -38.10 -11.23
N THR A 114 8.08 -37.50 -11.70
CA THR A 114 8.14 -36.28 -12.48
C THR A 114 8.50 -35.09 -11.54
N LYS A 115 9.75 -34.63 -11.62
CA LYS A 115 10.32 -33.64 -10.74
C LYS A 115 9.85 -32.22 -11.09
N LYS A 116 8.53 -31.99 -11.07
CA LYS A 116 7.89 -30.71 -11.38
C LYS A 116 6.89 -30.32 -10.31
N ILE A 117 6.99 -29.07 -9.87
CA ILE A 117 6.05 -28.47 -8.93
C ILE A 117 5.18 -27.51 -9.72
N GLN A 118 3.86 -27.68 -9.66
CA GLN A 118 2.91 -26.73 -10.21
C GLN A 118 2.48 -25.77 -9.11
N LEU A 119 3.04 -24.57 -9.13
CA LEU A 119 2.70 -23.49 -8.21
C LEU A 119 1.54 -22.68 -8.80
N GLN A 120 0.51 -22.45 -7.99
CA GLN A 120 -0.58 -21.53 -8.27
C GLN A 120 -0.71 -20.55 -7.11
N SER A 121 -0.92 -19.27 -7.41
CA SER A 121 -1.05 -18.23 -6.40
C SER A 121 -2.04 -17.16 -6.83
N ASN A 122 -2.87 -16.72 -5.88
CA ASN A 122 -3.65 -15.50 -6.00
C ASN A 122 -2.95 -14.42 -5.19
N ILE A 123 -2.88 -13.21 -5.76
CA ILE A 123 -2.28 -12.05 -5.11
C ILE A 123 -3.25 -10.90 -5.24
N SER A 124 -3.51 -10.21 -4.14
CA SER A 124 -4.41 -9.07 -4.10
C SER A 124 -3.78 -7.89 -3.37
N ASP A 125 -4.14 -6.68 -3.81
CA ASP A 125 -3.68 -5.42 -3.24
C ASP A 125 -4.75 -4.34 -3.43
N ASP A 126 -4.83 -3.37 -2.53
CA ASP A 126 -5.87 -2.33 -2.57
C ASP A 126 -5.60 -1.24 -3.62
N TYR A 127 -4.34 -0.95 -3.96
CA TYR A 127 -3.99 0.10 -4.93
C TYR A 127 -3.19 -0.40 -6.14
N GLY A 128 -2.77 -1.66 -6.13
CA GLY A 128 -2.18 -2.33 -7.28
C GLY A 128 -0.75 -2.80 -7.10
N ILE A 129 -0.52 -3.96 -7.64
CA ILE A 129 0.73 -4.71 -7.60
C ILE A 129 1.70 -4.16 -8.65
N ASP A 130 2.95 -3.95 -8.28
CA ASP A 130 4.01 -3.46 -9.15
C ASP A 130 4.90 -4.58 -9.71
N ASP A 131 5.28 -5.53 -8.86
CA ASP A 131 6.12 -6.68 -9.25
C ASP A 131 5.80 -7.91 -8.38
N VAL A 132 5.94 -9.09 -8.95
CA VAL A 132 5.80 -10.38 -8.24
C VAL A 132 6.78 -11.38 -8.80
N TYR A 133 7.50 -12.09 -7.94
CA TYR A 133 8.38 -13.17 -8.34
C TYR A 133 8.53 -14.22 -7.24
N ILE A 134 9.13 -15.33 -7.60
CA ILE A 134 9.46 -16.44 -6.69
C ILE A 134 10.95 -16.36 -6.38
N VAL A 135 11.31 -16.42 -5.12
CA VAL A 135 12.68 -16.64 -4.67
C VAL A 135 12.83 -18.12 -4.37
N ALA A 136 13.69 -18.80 -5.11
CA ALA A 136 13.95 -20.22 -5.00
C ALA A 136 15.37 -20.45 -4.49
N THR A 137 15.53 -21.13 -3.36
CA THR A 137 16.82 -21.45 -2.75
C THR A 137 17.05 -22.95 -2.80
N VAL A 138 18.04 -23.37 -3.59
CA VAL A 138 18.50 -24.76 -3.63
C VAL A 138 19.58 -24.96 -2.58
N SER A 139 19.36 -25.91 -1.67
CA SER A 139 20.33 -26.36 -0.66
C SER A 139 20.98 -27.65 -1.14
N LYS A 140 22.30 -27.64 -1.30
CA LYS A 140 23.11 -28.79 -1.73
C LYS A 140 24.04 -29.27 -0.65
N GLY A 141 24.10 -30.61 -0.49
CA GLY A 141 25.01 -31.23 0.47
C GLY A 141 24.39 -31.46 1.84
N SER A 142 25.20 -31.99 2.77
CA SER A 142 24.76 -32.31 4.14
C SER A 142 25.78 -31.90 5.18
N GLY A 143 25.33 -31.68 6.42
CA GLY A 143 26.17 -31.30 7.56
C GLY A 143 26.85 -29.95 7.40
N GLU A 144 28.14 -29.85 7.71
CA GLU A 144 28.91 -28.58 7.67
C GLU A 144 29.24 -28.09 6.25
N SER A 145 28.93 -28.88 5.20
CA SER A 145 29.28 -28.60 3.81
C SER A 145 28.08 -28.15 2.96
N VAL A 146 27.00 -27.72 3.59
CA VAL A 146 25.80 -27.24 2.87
C VAL A 146 26.12 -25.95 2.11
N LYS A 147 25.74 -25.91 0.84
CA LYS A 147 25.81 -24.73 -0.03
C LYS A 147 24.42 -24.30 -0.45
N PHE A 148 24.15 -23.02 -0.41
CA PHE A 148 22.90 -22.43 -0.83
C PHE A 148 23.08 -21.67 -2.13
N ARG A 149 22.12 -21.81 -3.05
CA ARG A 149 22.05 -21.05 -4.28
C ARG A 149 20.65 -20.50 -4.45
N GLU A 150 20.54 -19.19 -4.50
CA GLU A 150 19.28 -18.52 -4.70
C GLU A 150 19.09 -18.14 -6.17
N GLU A 151 17.88 -18.31 -6.67
CA GLU A 151 17.46 -17.92 -8.02
C GLU A 151 16.11 -17.22 -7.96
N LYS A 152 15.98 -16.14 -8.73
CA LYS A 152 14.72 -15.44 -8.95
C LYS A 152 14.00 -16.07 -10.15
N LEU A 153 12.77 -16.54 -9.93
CA LEU A 153 11.94 -17.15 -10.96
C LEU A 153 10.72 -16.26 -11.24
N ASN A 154 10.47 -15.98 -12.51
CA ASN A 154 9.28 -15.25 -12.91
C ASN A 154 8.10 -16.21 -13.11
N PHE A 155 6.89 -15.73 -12.87
CA PHE A 155 5.67 -16.45 -13.22
C PHE A 155 5.50 -16.60 -14.74
N ASN A 156 4.58 -17.45 -15.17
CA ASN A 156 4.32 -17.65 -16.59
C ASN A 156 3.59 -16.47 -17.22
N GLN A 157 2.79 -15.76 -16.41
CA GLN A 157 2.03 -14.59 -16.83
C GLN A 157 2.88 -13.32 -16.79
N THR A 158 2.59 -12.39 -17.69
CA THR A 158 3.12 -11.02 -17.62
C THR A 158 2.33 -10.23 -16.60
N ILE A 159 3.02 -9.60 -15.67
CA ILE A 159 2.43 -8.74 -14.64
C ILE A 159 2.36 -7.33 -15.20
N LEU A 160 1.15 -6.78 -15.26
CA LEU A 160 0.92 -5.38 -15.62
C LEU A 160 0.77 -4.58 -14.34
N LYS A 161 1.59 -3.55 -14.18
CA LYS A 161 1.57 -2.67 -13.00
C LYS A 161 0.19 -2.10 -12.74
N GLY A 162 -0.20 -2.10 -11.46
CA GLY A 162 -1.45 -1.53 -11.01
C GLY A 162 -2.65 -2.47 -11.06
N GLN A 163 -2.47 -3.73 -11.40
CA GLN A 163 -3.51 -4.73 -11.22
C GLN A 163 -3.69 -5.01 -9.73
N THR A 164 -4.93 -4.97 -9.26
CA THR A 164 -5.26 -5.21 -7.85
C THR A 164 -5.49 -6.68 -7.52
N ASN A 165 -5.66 -7.53 -8.55
CA ASN A 165 -5.83 -8.97 -8.38
C ASN A 165 -5.08 -9.70 -9.50
N LEU A 166 -4.28 -10.67 -9.13
CA LEU A 166 -3.51 -11.51 -10.02
C LEU A 166 -3.74 -12.97 -9.66
N SER A 167 -3.98 -13.82 -10.68
CA SER A 167 -3.92 -15.27 -10.55
C SER A 167 -2.74 -15.77 -11.38
N LEU A 168 -1.72 -16.27 -10.71
CA LEU A 168 -0.42 -16.58 -11.28
C LEU A 168 -0.12 -18.06 -11.20
N THR A 169 0.60 -18.56 -12.20
CA THR A 169 1.05 -19.97 -12.23
C THR A 169 2.52 -20.05 -12.58
N LYS A 170 3.19 -21.06 -12.04
CA LYS A 170 4.57 -21.40 -12.39
C LYS A 170 4.75 -22.90 -12.33
N ASN A 171 5.33 -23.48 -13.38
CA ASN A 171 5.88 -24.82 -13.34
C ASN A 171 7.37 -24.70 -12.98
N ILE A 172 7.74 -25.17 -11.80
CA ILE A 172 9.12 -25.25 -11.33
C ILE A 172 9.64 -26.62 -11.68
N ASP A 173 10.64 -26.68 -12.55
CA ASP A 173 11.30 -27.91 -12.97
C ASP A 173 12.60 -28.09 -12.17
N LEU A 174 12.66 -29.13 -11.31
CA LEU A 174 13.80 -29.35 -10.42
C LEU A 174 15.07 -29.72 -11.21
N ASP A 175 14.92 -30.38 -12.37
CA ASP A 175 16.05 -30.70 -13.23
C ASP A 175 16.64 -29.41 -13.88
N ALA A 176 15.78 -28.46 -14.25
CA ALA A 176 16.23 -27.15 -14.72
C ALA A 176 16.99 -26.36 -13.64
N LEU A 177 16.64 -26.54 -12.37
CA LEU A 177 17.37 -26.01 -11.23
C LEU A 177 18.65 -26.80 -10.90
N LYS A 178 18.99 -27.83 -11.69
CA LYS A 178 20.19 -28.67 -11.50
C LYS A 178 20.26 -29.29 -10.11
N MET A 179 19.11 -29.73 -9.61
CA MET A 179 19.01 -30.41 -8.33
C MET A 179 19.38 -31.87 -8.49
N GLU A 180 20.03 -32.41 -7.48
CA GLU A 180 20.50 -33.79 -7.39
C GLU A 180 19.82 -34.54 -6.22
N VAL A 181 20.00 -35.83 -6.12
CA VAL A 181 19.46 -36.63 -5.00
C VAL A 181 20.02 -36.08 -3.68
N GLY A 182 19.13 -35.80 -2.74
CA GLY A 182 19.46 -35.26 -1.43
C GLY A 182 19.51 -33.72 -1.38
N ASP A 183 19.33 -33.02 -2.51
CA ASP A 183 19.13 -31.58 -2.50
C ASP A 183 17.72 -31.20 -2.04
N GLU A 184 17.59 -30.04 -1.45
CA GLU A 184 16.30 -29.48 -0.99
C GLU A 184 16.03 -28.15 -1.70
N LEU A 185 14.76 -27.90 -2.04
CA LEU A 185 14.29 -26.63 -2.59
C LEU A 185 13.40 -25.94 -1.57
N TYR A 186 13.79 -24.75 -1.19
CA TYR A 186 12.95 -23.80 -0.44
C TYR A 186 12.54 -22.68 -1.39
N PHE A 187 11.29 -22.27 -1.34
CA PHE A 187 10.88 -21.11 -2.11
C PHE A 187 9.75 -20.36 -1.42
N TYR A 188 9.66 -19.08 -1.76
CA TYR A 188 8.59 -18.17 -1.33
C TYR A 188 8.27 -17.20 -2.46
N ILE A 189 7.13 -16.53 -2.35
CA ILE A 189 6.69 -15.52 -3.30
C ILE A 189 6.89 -14.16 -2.66
N GLU A 190 7.46 -13.23 -3.41
CA GLU A 190 7.51 -11.81 -3.06
C GLU A 190 6.60 -11.02 -3.99
N ALA A 191 5.76 -10.16 -3.41
CA ALA A 191 4.90 -9.22 -4.12
C ALA A 191 5.18 -7.81 -3.60
N PHE A 192 5.17 -6.84 -4.50
CA PHE A 192 5.47 -5.45 -4.21
C PHE A 192 4.39 -4.54 -4.78
N ASP A 193 4.01 -3.54 -4.01
CA ASP A 193 3.27 -2.37 -4.45
C ASP A 193 4.22 -1.20 -4.78
N GLU A 194 3.68 -0.09 -5.31
CA GLU A 194 4.50 1.10 -5.59
C GLU A 194 4.94 1.84 -4.32
N ARG A 195 4.26 1.63 -3.18
CA ARG A 195 4.62 2.24 -1.90
C ARG A 195 6.00 1.78 -1.41
N ALA A 196 6.38 0.54 -1.67
CA ALA A 196 7.67 -0.02 -1.26
C ALA A 196 8.88 0.70 -1.90
N LYS A 197 8.65 1.64 -2.83
CA LYS A 197 9.69 2.39 -3.54
C LYS A 197 9.86 3.84 -3.04
N THR A 198 9.04 4.27 -2.10
CA THR A 198 9.14 5.59 -1.45
C THR A 198 9.70 5.48 -0.04
#